data_76d3ef325c1a4db723070c6c3c12b9fe
#
_entry.id   76d3ef325c1a4db723070c6c3c12b9fe
#
_cell.length_a   1.000
_cell.length_b   1.000
_cell.length_c   1.000
_cell.angle_alpha   90.00
_cell.angle_beta   90.00
_cell.angle_gamma   90.00
#
_symmetry.space_group_name_H-M   'P 1'
#
loop_
_entity.id
_entity.type
_entity.pdbx_description
1 polymer ?
#
loop_
_entity_poly.entity_id
_entity_poly.type
_entity_poly.pdbx_seq_one_letter_code
_entity_poly.pdbx_strand_id
1 'polypeptide(L)'
;MGTVVLVHGIGNLVRGASPEQAAELKAAAAADRLRKGLSAAGLSHVPLPAVVMAYYAHQLADDYRPERQSAGTGALEDLTSAQEGEAWEWLATAGVARPREGQAGMLSPLRWAVDRLVAQRAGDAQPAARKRLAELVSRLVVATLQDTDAYTSRPARRTAVRATVAQAVREHGARVVVAHSLGSVVAYETLHAHPDLDIDLLLTLGSPLGLPAIMRKLDPEPVDGRGARPPGVRHWVNIADVGDLLAVPRELGGAFPVDMHATADIGLFDPHTLGGYLAAGPTAAALAPHCAD
;
A
#
# COMPACT_ATOMS: atom_id res chain seq x y z
N MET A 1 19.64 -19.31 0.87
CA MET A 1 18.18 -19.14 0.97
C MET A 1 17.92 -17.65 1.07
N GLY A 2 17.31 -17.04 0.06
CA GLY A 2 17.17 -15.59 -0.01
C GLY A 2 16.28 -15.03 1.11
N THR A 3 16.51 -13.77 1.47
CA THR A 3 15.68 -13.04 2.42
C THR A 3 14.82 -12.02 1.68
N VAL A 4 13.54 -11.96 2.03
CA VAL A 4 12.60 -10.96 1.54
C VAL A 4 12.30 -9.97 2.66
N VAL A 5 12.54 -8.68 2.41
CA VAL A 5 12.10 -7.62 3.32
C VAL A 5 10.72 -7.13 2.87
N LEU A 6 9.76 -7.19 3.78
CA LEU A 6 8.42 -6.65 3.59
C LEU A 6 8.32 -5.25 4.18
N VAL A 7 7.73 -4.34 3.42
CA VAL A 7 7.43 -2.97 3.84
C VAL A 7 5.91 -2.81 3.89
N HIS A 8 5.36 -2.72 5.08
CA HIS A 8 3.92 -2.72 5.30
C HIS A 8 3.25 -1.39 4.91
N GLY A 9 1.95 -1.40 4.67
CA GLY A 9 1.14 -0.21 4.44
C GLY A 9 0.56 0.39 5.72
N ILE A 10 -0.57 1.07 5.56
CA ILE A 10 -1.34 1.72 6.62
C ILE A 10 -1.94 0.73 7.63
N GLY A 11 -2.32 1.24 8.80
CA GLY A 11 -3.11 0.47 9.77
C GLY A 11 -2.38 -0.73 10.40
N ASN A 12 -1.06 -0.75 10.39
CA ASN A 12 -0.26 -1.89 10.86
C ASN A 12 0.21 -1.79 12.32
N LEU A 13 -0.23 -0.77 13.07
CA LEU A 13 0.16 -0.62 14.47
C LEU A 13 -0.34 -1.80 15.33
N VAL A 14 0.59 -2.50 15.96
CA VAL A 14 0.30 -3.58 16.94
C VAL A 14 0.40 -2.99 18.34
N ARG A 15 -0.75 -2.78 18.96
CA ARG A 15 -0.81 -2.19 20.32
C ARG A 15 -0.35 -3.20 21.35
N GLY A 16 0.42 -2.73 22.34
CA GLY A 16 0.89 -3.55 23.45
C GLY A 16 2.06 -4.49 23.13
N ALA A 17 2.57 -4.46 21.88
CA ALA A 17 3.79 -5.16 21.49
C ALA A 17 4.95 -4.18 21.30
N SER A 18 6.19 -4.63 21.55
CA SER A 18 7.37 -3.87 21.12
C SER A 18 7.47 -3.87 19.60
N PRO A 19 8.24 -2.92 18.99
CA PRO A 19 8.46 -2.90 17.55
C PRO A 19 8.99 -4.23 17.00
N GLU A 20 9.89 -4.88 17.73
CA GLU A 20 10.50 -6.17 17.37
C GLU A 20 9.46 -7.29 17.40
N GLN A 21 8.66 -7.37 18.47
CA GLN A 21 7.57 -8.34 18.60
C GLN A 21 6.52 -8.14 17.49
N ALA A 22 6.18 -6.88 17.17
CA ALA A 22 5.27 -6.57 16.11
C ALA A 22 5.82 -6.98 14.73
N ALA A 23 7.11 -6.75 14.48
CA ALA A 23 7.80 -7.19 13.27
C ALA A 23 7.75 -8.71 13.11
N GLU A 24 8.08 -9.46 14.15
CA GLU A 24 8.05 -10.93 14.17
C GLU A 24 6.65 -11.49 13.90
N LEU A 25 5.62 -10.96 14.59
CA LEU A 25 4.23 -11.37 14.37
C LEU A 25 3.76 -11.12 12.94
N LYS A 26 4.09 -9.96 12.38
CA LYS A 26 3.73 -9.61 11.01
C LYS A 26 4.50 -10.43 9.98
N ALA A 27 5.78 -10.69 10.20
CA ALA A 27 6.62 -11.52 9.34
C ALA A 27 6.10 -12.97 9.30
N ALA A 28 5.77 -13.55 10.46
CA ALA A 28 5.20 -14.90 10.53
C ALA A 28 3.87 -15.01 9.78
N ALA A 29 2.96 -14.05 10.01
CA ALA A 29 1.69 -14.01 9.30
C ALA A 29 1.88 -13.86 7.78
N ALA A 30 2.84 -13.05 7.35
CA ALA A 30 3.17 -12.87 5.93
C ALA A 30 3.76 -14.13 5.30
N ALA A 31 4.66 -14.83 6.00
CA ALA A 31 5.22 -16.10 5.56
C ALA A 31 4.13 -17.16 5.31
N ASP A 32 3.12 -17.23 6.18
CA ASP A 32 1.97 -18.14 6.00
C ASP A 32 1.13 -17.78 4.76
N ARG A 33 0.98 -16.49 4.48
CA ARG A 33 0.28 -16.02 3.28
C ARG A 33 1.08 -16.31 2.01
N LEU A 34 2.38 -16.09 2.01
CA LEU A 34 3.26 -16.45 0.87
C LEU A 34 3.24 -17.95 0.59
N ARG A 35 3.25 -18.79 1.64
CA ARG A 35 3.13 -20.26 1.46
C ARG A 35 1.84 -20.63 0.74
N LYS A 36 0.71 -19.97 1.10
CA LYS A 36 -0.57 -20.15 0.42
C LYS A 36 -0.50 -19.69 -1.04
N GLY A 37 0.15 -18.54 -1.30
CA GLY A 37 0.36 -18.02 -2.65
C GLY A 37 1.17 -18.97 -3.52
N LEU A 38 2.29 -19.50 -3.00
CA LEU A 38 3.10 -20.52 -3.70
C LEU A 38 2.27 -21.76 -4.02
N SER A 39 1.47 -22.24 -3.07
CA SER A 39 0.58 -23.39 -3.30
C SER A 39 -0.47 -23.11 -4.36
N ALA A 40 -1.12 -21.93 -4.30
CA ALA A 40 -2.14 -21.53 -5.27
C ALA A 40 -1.58 -21.37 -6.69
N ALA A 41 -0.30 -20.99 -6.81
CA ALA A 41 0.42 -20.90 -8.09
C ALA A 41 0.97 -22.23 -8.60
N GLY A 42 0.78 -23.33 -7.88
CA GLY A 42 1.39 -24.64 -8.23
C GLY A 42 2.91 -24.71 -7.95
N LEU A 43 3.43 -23.78 -7.15
CA LEU A 43 4.86 -23.61 -6.84
C LEU A 43 5.22 -24.13 -5.43
N SER A 44 4.50 -25.12 -4.92
CA SER A 44 4.75 -25.68 -3.59
C SER A 44 6.14 -26.31 -3.41
N HIS A 45 6.84 -26.59 -4.50
CA HIS A 45 8.21 -27.09 -4.53
C HIS A 45 9.26 -25.98 -4.33
N VAL A 46 8.87 -24.71 -4.49
CA VAL A 46 9.77 -23.57 -4.29
C VAL A 46 9.96 -23.35 -2.78
N PRO A 47 11.21 -23.26 -2.30
CA PRO A 47 11.45 -23.02 -0.88
C PRO A 47 10.90 -21.64 -0.48
N LEU A 48 10.30 -21.57 0.70
CA LEU A 48 9.84 -20.28 1.25
C LEU A 48 11.07 -19.46 1.67
N PRO A 49 11.23 -18.22 1.19
CA PRO A 49 12.34 -17.37 1.63
C PRO A 49 12.19 -16.99 3.11
N ALA A 50 13.27 -16.58 3.74
CA ALA A 50 13.18 -15.90 5.04
C ALA A 50 12.42 -14.60 4.87
N VAL A 51 11.42 -14.36 5.72
CA VAL A 51 10.57 -13.16 5.66
C VAL A 51 10.88 -12.26 6.85
N VAL A 52 11.25 -11.02 6.57
CA VAL A 52 11.51 -9.98 7.54
C VAL A 52 10.54 -8.83 7.33
N MET A 53 9.95 -8.30 8.39
CA MET A 53 9.09 -7.12 8.34
C MET A 53 9.87 -5.88 8.77
N ALA A 54 10.10 -4.94 7.86
CA ALA A 54 10.56 -3.61 8.21
C ALA A 54 9.40 -2.84 8.87
N TYR A 55 9.31 -2.94 10.22
CA TYR A 55 8.19 -2.43 10.99
C TYR A 55 8.43 -1.00 11.46
N TYR A 56 7.64 -0.06 10.96
CA TYR A 56 7.74 1.37 11.29
C TYR A 56 6.42 1.99 11.77
N ALA A 57 5.35 1.22 11.92
CA ALA A 57 4.03 1.76 12.27
C ALA A 57 4.02 2.57 13.58
N HIS A 58 4.83 2.18 14.56
CA HIS A 58 5.00 2.91 15.82
C HIS A 58 5.56 4.33 15.61
N GLN A 59 6.40 4.56 14.59
CA GLN A 59 6.96 5.86 14.26
C GLN A 59 5.93 6.84 13.66
N LEU A 60 4.86 6.30 13.04
CA LEU A 60 3.75 7.09 12.52
C LEU A 60 2.71 7.39 13.61
N ALA A 61 2.66 6.58 14.67
CA ALA A 61 1.61 6.61 15.68
C ALA A 61 1.72 7.79 16.67
N ASP A 62 2.89 8.43 16.81
CA ASP A 62 3.14 9.50 17.81
C ASP A 62 2.25 10.74 17.63
N ASP A 63 1.62 10.91 16.45
CA ASP A 63 0.65 11.96 16.19
C ASP A 63 -0.79 11.54 16.39
N TYR A 64 -1.02 10.27 16.59
CA TYR A 64 -2.32 9.73 16.92
C TYR A 64 -2.64 10.05 18.37
N ARG A 65 -3.25 11.21 18.62
CA ARG A 65 -3.87 11.49 19.91
C ARG A 65 -4.85 10.35 20.20
N PRO A 66 -4.74 9.67 21.36
CA PRO A 66 -5.66 8.60 21.76
C PRO A 66 -7.14 9.03 21.66
N GLU A 67 -7.39 10.33 21.87
CA GLU A 67 -8.69 10.98 21.75
C GLU A 67 -9.25 10.99 20.31
N ARG A 68 -8.39 11.04 19.27
CA ARG A 68 -8.83 10.94 17.88
C ARG A 68 -9.03 9.49 17.42
N GLN A 69 -8.35 8.53 18.03
CA GLN A 69 -8.57 7.10 17.76
C GLN A 69 -9.86 6.56 18.41
N SER A 70 -10.31 7.16 19.50
CA SER A 70 -11.58 6.80 20.15
C SER A 70 -12.78 7.60 19.61
N ALA A 71 -12.54 8.77 18.97
CA ALA A 71 -13.57 9.64 18.40
C ALA A 71 -13.56 9.62 16.85
N GLY A 72 -12.44 9.31 16.21
CA GLY A 72 -12.35 9.18 14.75
C GLY A 72 -12.95 7.84 14.33
N THR A 73 -14.15 7.88 13.82
CA THR A 73 -14.81 6.72 13.22
C THR A 73 -14.15 6.28 11.92
N GLY A 74 -13.02 6.92 11.50
CA GLY A 74 -12.47 6.84 10.16
C GLY A 74 -13.48 7.35 9.13
N ALA A 75 -14.29 8.32 9.53
CA ALA A 75 -15.30 8.90 8.67
C ALA A 75 -14.67 9.91 7.71
N LEU A 76 -15.24 10.03 6.52
CA LEU A 76 -14.80 11.01 5.52
C LEU A 76 -14.91 12.47 6.04
N GLU A 77 -15.77 12.69 7.02
CA GLU A 77 -15.97 13.95 7.70
C GLU A 77 -14.80 14.36 8.62
N ASP A 78 -13.89 13.41 8.93
CA ASP A 78 -12.69 13.65 9.74
C ASP A 78 -11.51 14.21 8.90
N LEU A 79 -11.68 14.31 7.57
CA LEU A 79 -10.67 14.83 6.67
C LEU A 79 -10.54 16.36 6.81
N THR A 80 -9.30 16.85 6.77
CA THR A 80 -9.03 18.28 6.59
C THR A 80 -9.41 18.71 5.16
N SER A 81 -9.58 20.01 4.92
CA SER A 81 -9.90 20.52 3.58
C SER A 81 -8.84 20.14 2.53
N ALA A 82 -7.56 20.04 2.92
CA ALA A 82 -6.51 19.57 2.03
C ALA A 82 -6.67 18.08 1.70
N GLN A 83 -6.91 17.24 2.70
CA GLN A 83 -7.16 15.81 2.53
C GLN A 83 -8.45 15.53 1.75
N GLU A 84 -9.48 16.36 1.93
CA GLU A 84 -10.70 16.29 1.10
C GLU A 84 -10.37 16.54 -0.38
N GLY A 85 -9.52 17.53 -0.66
CA GLY A 85 -9.02 17.79 -2.01
C GLY A 85 -8.30 16.58 -2.60
N GLU A 86 -7.43 15.95 -1.84
CA GLU A 86 -6.71 14.73 -2.23
C GLU A 86 -7.64 13.53 -2.44
N ALA A 87 -8.68 13.38 -1.60
CA ALA A 87 -9.71 12.36 -1.77
C ALA A 87 -10.49 12.56 -3.10
N TRP A 88 -10.75 13.80 -3.48
CA TRP A 88 -11.36 14.10 -4.77
C TRP A 88 -10.46 13.78 -5.96
N GLU A 89 -9.16 14.01 -5.86
CA GLU A 89 -8.20 13.60 -6.90
C GLU A 89 -8.15 12.07 -7.04
N TRP A 90 -8.15 11.36 -5.92
CA TRP A 90 -8.25 9.91 -5.92
C TRP A 90 -9.54 9.42 -6.60
N LEU A 91 -10.71 9.97 -6.24
CA LEU A 91 -11.99 9.64 -6.87
C LEU A 91 -11.98 9.92 -8.37
N ALA A 92 -11.43 11.06 -8.79
CA ALA A 92 -11.30 11.42 -10.21
C ALA A 92 -10.41 10.41 -10.95
N THR A 93 -9.29 10.00 -10.34
CA THR A 93 -8.39 8.97 -10.91
C THR A 93 -9.09 7.61 -10.98
N ALA A 94 -9.98 7.32 -10.02
CA ALA A 94 -10.83 6.13 -10.02
C ALA A 94 -12.03 6.21 -10.97
N GLY A 95 -12.21 7.33 -11.69
CA GLY A 95 -13.26 7.53 -12.68
C GLY A 95 -14.57 8.10 -12.13
N VAL A 96 -14.57 8.69 -10.93
CA VAL A 96 -15.75 9.32 -10.31
C VAL A 96 -15.59 10.83 -10.25
N ALA A 97 -16.41 11.55 -11.01
CA ALA A 97 -16.45 13.00 -10.98
C ALA A 97 -17.23 13.54 -9.78
N ARG A 98 -16.97 14.80 -9.41
CA ARG A 98 -17.76 15.50 -8.39
C ARG A 98 -19.23 15.58 -8.81
N PRO A 99 -20.18 15.37 -7.89
CA PRO A 99 -21.59 15.50 -8.19
C PRO A 99 -21.92 16.96 -8.53
N ARG A 100 -22.93 17.17 -9.38
CA ARG A 100 -23.56 18.46 -9.58
C ARG A 100 -24.45 18.79 -8.37
N GLU A 101 -24.78 20.05 -8.18
CA GLU A 101 -25.72 20.47 -7.15
C GLU A 101 -27.01 19.60 -7.17
N GLY A 102 -27.40 19.09 -6.00
CA GLY A 102 -28.56 18.22 -5.83
C GLY A 102 -28.34 16.73 -6.13
N GLN A 103 -27.25 16.31 -6.76
CA GLN A 103 -27.01 14.89 -7.07
C GLN A 103 -26.64 14.05 -5.84
N ALA A 104 -26.00 14.64 -4.83
CA ALA A 104 -25.61 13.93 -3.61
C ALA A 104 -26.82 13.68 -2.69
N GLY A 105 -27.95 14.37 -2.91
CA GLY A 105 -29.13 14.27 -2.07
C GLY A 105 -28.83 14.73 -0.64
N MET A 106 -29.08 13.85 0.34
CA MET A 106 -28.81 14.10 1.77
C MET A 106 -27.40 13.69 2.21
N LEU A 107 -26.61 13.08 1.31
CA LEU A 107 -25.24 12.65 1.63
C LEU A 107 -24.25 13.78 1.40
N SER A 108 -23.13 13.76 2.15
CA SER A 108 -22.00 14.61 1.77
C SER A 108 -21.53 14.22 0.35
N PRO A 109 -21.07 15.19 -0.47
CA PRO A 109 -20.65 14.91 -1.83
C PRO A 109 -19.58 13.80 -1.93
N LEU A 110 -18.66 13.78 -0.99
CA LEU A 110 -17.58 12.79 -0.94
C LEU A 110 -18.13 11.38 -0.64
N ARG A 111 -19.06 11.27 0.31
CA ARG A 111 -19.71 10.00 0.64
C ARG A 111 -20.51 9.45 -0.52
N TRP A 112 -21.28 10.31 -1.19
CA TRP A 112 -21.99 9.94 -2.41
C TRP A 112 -21.05 9.40 -3.49
N ALA A 113 -19.89 10.03 -3.67
CA ALA A 113 -18.90 9.61 -4.67
C ALA A 113 -18.28 8.24 -4.34
N VAL A 114 -17.97 7.98 -3.06
CA VAL A 114 -17.50 6.67 -2.60
C VAL A 114 -18.57 5.60 -2.79
N ASP A 115 -19.82 5.88 -2.41
CA ASP A 115 -20.95 4.95 -2.61
C ASP A 115 -21.14 4.64 -4.10
N ARG A 116 -21.00 5.64 -4.98
CA ARG A 116 -21.07 5.46 -6.42
C ARG A 116 -19.93 4.59 -6.95
N LEU A 117 -18.69 4.82 -6.51
CA LEU A 117 -17.54 4.02 -6.88
C LEU A 117 -17.71 2.56 -6.48
N VAL A 118 -18.17 2.33 -5.26
CA VAL A 118 -18.46 0.98 -4.73
C VAL A 118 -19.59 0.33 -5.53
N ALA A 119 -20.66 1.06 -5.85
CA ALA A 119 -21.76 0.52 -6.64
C ALA A 119 -21.31 0.08 -8.05
N GLN A 120 -20.41 0.84 -8.67
CA GLN A 120 -19.85 0.47 -9.97
C GLN A 120 -19.00 -0.81 -9.92
N ARG A 121 -18.35 -1.08 -8.77
CA ARG A 121 -17.44 -2.22 -8.58
C ARG A 121 -18.16 -3.45 -8.03
N ALA A 122 -19.12 -3.24 -7.14
CA ALA A 122 -19.84 -4.34 -6.46
C ALA A 122 -20.92 -5.01 -7.33
N GLY A 123 -21.21 -4.48 -8.52
CA GLY A 123 -22.20 -5.06 -9.44
C GLY A 123 -23.53 -5.38 -8.76
N ASP A 124 -23.99 -6.63 -8.85
CA ASP A 124 -25.26 -7.11 -8.27
C ASP A 124 -25.19 -7.50 -6.78
N ALA A 125 -24.12 -7.10 -6.07
CA ALA A 125 -23.99 -7.37 -4.64
C ALA A 125 -25.19 -6.78 -3.86
N GLN A 126 -25.59 -7.50 -2.81
CA GLN A 126 -26.71 -7.07 -1.95
C GLN A 126 -26.45 -5.68 -1.32
N PRO A 127 -27.50 -4.88 -1.07
CA PRO A 127 -27.35 -3.53 -0.51
C PRO A 127 -26.56 -3.49 0.80
N ALA A 128 -26.75 -4.46 1.69
CA ALA A 128 -25.99 -4.55 2.95
C ALA A 128 -24.48 -4.80 2.71
N ALA A 129 -24.13 -5.60 1.71
CA ALA A 129 -22.73 -5.85 1.33
C ALA A 129 -22.09 -4.60 0.73
N ARG A 130 -22.81 -3.88 -0.16
CA ARG A 130 -22.35 -2.60 -0.73
C ARG A 130 -22.10 -1.56 0.36
N LYS A 131 -23.01 -1.43 1.33
CA LYS A 131 -22.85 -0.51 2.46
C LYS A 131 -21.60 -0.82 3.28
N ARG A 132 -21.37 -2.10 3.63
CA ARG A 132 -20.17 -2.53 4.35
C ARG A 132 -18.89 -2.23 3.56
N LEU A 133 -18.89 -2.46 2.25
CA LEU A 133 -17.75 -2.17 1.38
C LEU A 133 -17.50 -0.66 1.31
N ALA A 134 -18.54 0.17 1.19
CA ALA A 134 -18.39 1.63 1.19
C ALA A 134 -17.81 2.17 2.51
N GLU A 135 -18.25 1.63 3.65
CA GLU A 135 -17.70 1.95 4.96
C GLU A 135 -16.23 1.52 5.09
N LEU A 136 -15.87 0.35 4.56
CA LEU A 136 -14.49 -0.13 4.54
C LEU A 136 -13.61 0.76 3.66
N VAL A 137 -14.04 1.05 2.43
CA VAL A 137 -13.30 1.92 1.49
C VAL A 137 -13.13 3.33 2.08
N SER A 138 -14.17 3.90 2.68
CA SER A 138 -14.07 5.21 3.35
C SER A 138 -12.99 5.22 4.42
N ARG A 139 -12.99 4.22 5.31
CA ARG A 139 -11.96 4.10 6.35
C ARG A 139 -10.56 3.93 5.79
N LEU A 140 -10.40 3.12 4.74
CA LEU A 140 -9.11 2.91 4.09
C LEU A 140 -8.59 4.19 3.44
N VAL A 141 -9.45 4.95 2.76
CA VAL A 141 -9.10 6.25 2.16
C VAL A 141 -8.64 7.23 3.23
N VAL A 142 -9.44 7.40 4.29
CA VAL A 142 -9.10 8.30 5.41
C VAL A 142 -7.75 7.89 6.03
N ALA A 143 -7.57 6.62 6.33
CA ALA A 143 -6.32 6.12 6.90
C ALA A 143 -5.13 6.32 5.95
N THR A 144 -5.31 6.09 4.64
CA THR A 144 -4.25 6.30 3.64
C THR A 144 -3.81 7.77 3.61
N LEU A 145 -4.75 8.70 3.58
CA LEU A 145 -4.43 10.13 3.54
C LEU A 145 -3.76 10.58 4.83
N GLN A 146 -4.28 10.15 5.99
CA GLN A 146 -3.72 10.52 7.30
C GLN A 146 -2.32 9.93 7.52
N ASP A 147 -2.11 8.65 7.23
CA ASP A 147 -0.80 8.00 7.39
C ASP A 147 0.23 8.55 6.37
N THR A 148 -0.23 8.89 5.15
CA THR A 148 0.63 9.58 4.17
C THR A 148 1.07 10.95 4.67
N ASP A 149 0.17 11.74 5.21
CA ASP A 149 0.50 13.04 5.79
C ASP A 149 1.42 12.88 7.01
N ALA A 150 1.14 11.92 7.89
CA ALA A 150 2.00 11.62 9.04
C ALA A 150 3.43 11.27 8.61
N TYR A 151 3.58 10.54 7.49
CA TYR A 151 4.87 10.17 6.92
C TYR A 151 5.57 11.35 6.24
N THR A 152 4.86 12.09 5.37
CA THR A 152 5.48 13.07 4.46
C THR A 152 5.67 14.46 5.08
N SER A 153 4.82 14.85 6.06
CA SER A 153 4.81 16.21 6.62
C SER A 153 5.95 16.49 7.59
N ARG A 154 6.65 15.45 8.09
CA ARG A 154 7.73 15.61 9.09
C ARG A 154 9.04 15.02 8.60
N PRO A 155 10.02 15.85 8.19
CA PRO A 155 11.29 15.37 7.64
C PRO A 155 12.04 14.39 8.55
N ALA A 156 12.09 14.65 9.86
CA ALA A 156 12.78 13.77 10.82
C ALA A 156 12.11 12.37 10.88
N ARG A 157 10.78 12.31 10.88
CA ARG A 157 10.02 11.06 10.85
C ARG A 157 10.25 10.31 9.54
N ARG A 158 10.13 11.00 8.42
CA ARG A 158 10.38 10.45 7.09
C ARG A 158 11.77 9.81 7.01
N THR A 159 12.80 10.52 7.52
CA THR A 159 14.16 9.99 7.61
C THR A 159 14.25 8.76 8.50
N ALA A 160 13.63 8.77 9.69
CA ALA A 160 13.65 7.64 10.61
C ALA A 160 12.97 6.39 10.02
N VAL A 161 11.81 6.55 9.36
CA VAL A 161 11.10 5.44 8.70
C VAL A 161 11.95 4.85 7.56
N ARG A 162 12.56 5.69 6.72
CA ARG A 162 13.48 5.24 5.66
C ARG A 162 14.69 4.51 6.24
N ALA A 163 15.26 5.00 7.34
CA ALA A 163 16.38 4.35 8.01
C ALA A 163 16.00 2.95 8.52
N THR A 164 14.79 2.78 9.07
CA THR A 164 14.27 1.48 9.50
C THR A 164 14.23 0.48 8.35
N VAL A 165 13.72 0.89 7.18
CA VAL A 165 13.65 0.00 6.01
C VAL A 165 15.06 -0.31 5.47
N ALA A 166 15.92 0.71 5.34
CA ALA A 166 17.28 0.52 4.86
C ALA A 166 18.10 -0.39 5.79
N GLN A 167 17.90 -0.23 7.11
CA GLN A 167 18.53 -1.08 8.11
C GLN A 167 18.10 -2.54 7.96
N ALA A 168 16.80 -2.81 7.83
CA ALA A 168 16.29 -4.16 7.63
C ALA A 168 16.87 -4.82 6.37
N VAL A 169 17.00 -4.07 5.27
CA VAL A 169 17.62 -4.58 4.04
C VAL A 169 19.09 -4.94 4.26
N ARG A 170 19.87 -4.05 4.91
CA ARG A 170 21.32 -4.26 5.14
C ARG A 170 21.58 -5.39 6.13
N GLU A 171 20.89 -5.41 7.27
CA GLU A 171 21.12 -6.41 8.33
C GLU A 171 20.86 -7.84 7.85
N HIS A 172 19.91 -7.99 6.94
CA HIS A 172 19.54 -9.31 6.43
C HIS A 172 20.11 -9.61 5.03
N GLY A 173 20.92 -8.71 4.47
CA GLY A 173 21.48 -8.87 3.14
C GLY A 173 20.40 -9.09 2.08
N ALA A 174 19.22 -8.50 2.27
CA ALA A 174 18.07 -8.77 1.42
C ALA A 174 18.24 -8.10 0.05
N ARG A 175 17.95 -8.87 -0.99
CA ARG A 175 17.95 -8.40 -2.39
C ARG A 175 16.54 -8.31 -2.97
N VAL A 176 15.52 -8.65 -2.18
CA VAL A 176 14.12 -8.57 -2.57
C VAL A 176 13.37 -7.72 -1.55
N VAL A 177 12.70 -6.68 -2.06
CA VAL A 177 11.82 -5.82 -1.27
C VAL A 177 10.39 -5.96 -1.80
N VAL A 178 9.48 -6.35 -0.93
CA VAL A 178 8.04 -6.39 -1.22
C VAL A 178 7.35 -5.30 -0.42
N ALA A 179 6.72 -4.38 -1.10
CA ALA A 179 6.17 -3.17 -0.50
C ALA A 179 4.68 -3.02 -0.82
N HIS A 180 3.85 -2.87 0.21
CA HIS A 180 2.40 -2.81 0.09
C HIS A 180 1.85 -1.43 0.45
N SER A 181 0.91 -0.91 -0.36
CA SER A 181 0.20 0.32 -0.06
C SER A 181 1.16 1.51 0.19
N LEU A 182 0.99 2.27 1.27
CA LEU A 182 1.94 3.32 1.70
C LEU A 182 3.39 2.81 1.80
N GLY A 183 3.58 1.52 2.13
CA GLY A 183 4.91 0.91 2.15
C GLY A 183 5.63 0.98 0.80
N SER A 184 4.90 1.04 -0.32
CA SER A 184 5.52 1.23 -1.64
C SER A 184 6.11 2.63 -1.83
N VAL A 185 5.47 3.65 -1.26
CA VAL A 185 6.00 5.02 -1.20
C VAL A 185 7.27 5.05 -0.34
N VAL A 186 7.19 4.45 0.86
CA VAL A 186 8.34 4.37 1.78
C VAL A 186 9.51 3.61 1.14
N ALA A 187 9.26 2.46 0.51
CA ALA A 187 10.29 1.68 -0.16
C ALA A 187 10.93 2.45 -1.34
N TYR A 188 10.10 3.07 -2.19
CA TYR A 188 10.56 3.90 -3.31
C TYR A 188 11.53 4.98 -2.82
N GLU A 189 11.14 5.75 -1.82
CA GLU A 189 11.96 6.82 -1.28
C GLU A 189 13.21 6.32 -0.51
N THR A 190 13.08 5.20 0.21
CA THR A 190 14.23 4.58 0.88
C THR A 190 15.30 4.18 -0.13
N LEU A 191 14.91 3.51 -1.21
CA LEU A 191 15.83 3.03 -2.23
C LEU A 191 16.45 4.16 -3.05
N HIS A 192 15.79 5.31 -3.16
CA HIS A 192 16.41 6.53 -3.70
C HIS A 192 17.39 7.18 -2.73
N ALA A 193 17.05 7.24 -1.44
CA ALA A 193 17.91 7.82 -0.41
C ALA A 193 19.15 6.96 -0.09
N HIS A 194 19.11 5.67 -0.43
CA HIS A 194 20.15 4.69 -0.15
C HIS A 194 20.55 3.92 -1.42
N PRO A 195 21.25 4.59 -2.37
CA PRO A 195 21.63 3.99 -3.66
C PRO A 195 22.68 2.87 -3.53
N ASP A 196 23.24 2.67 -2.34
CA ASP A 196 24.11 1.55 -1.97
C ASP A 196 23.36 0.21 -1.80
N LEU A 197 22.05 0.25 -1.68
CA LEU A 197 21.22 -0.96 -1.58
C LEU A 197 21.04 -1.59 -2.97
N ASP A 198 21.55 -2.81 -3.12
CA ASP A 198 21.49 -3.57 -4.38
C ASP A 198 20.28 -4.53 -4.32
N ILE A 199 19.21 -4.19 -5.03
CA ILE A 199 17.91 -4.86 -5.00
C ILE A 199 17.65 -5.53 -6.36
N ASP A 200 17.57 -6.86 -6.36
CA ASP A 200 17.24 -7.62 -7.56
C ASP A 200 15.77 -7.44 -7.95
N LEU A 201 14.87 -7.38 -6.95
CA LEU A 201 13.44 -7.20 -7.18
C LEU A 201 12.83 -6.23 -6.19
N LEU A 202 12.26 -5.14 -6.70
CA LEU A 202 11.24 -4.34 -6.01
C LEU A 202 9.87 -4.82 -6.48
N LEU A 203 9.07 -5.36 -5.57
CA LEU A 203 7.70 -5.81 -5.84
C LEU A 203 6.72 -4.88 -5.10
N THR A 204 5.97 -4.08 -5.84
CA THR A 204 4.94 -3.20 -5.28
C THR A 204 3.55 -3.84 -5.40
N LEU A 205 2.82 -3.88 -4.30
CA LEU A 205 1.51 -4.52 -4.15
C LEU A 205 0.47 -3.47 -3.76
N GLY A 206 -0.59 -3.32 -4.54
CA GLY A 206 -1.65 -2.35 -4.22
C GLY A 206 -1.11 -0.93 -4.02
N SER A 207 -0.21 -0.49 -4.88
CA SER A 207 0.57 0.74 -4.68
C SER A 207 -0.23 1.99 -5.06
N PRO A 208 -0.25 3.04 -4.20
CA PRO A 208 -0.83 4.34 -4.51
C PRO A 208 0.16 5.30 -5.20
N LEU A 209 1.37 4.85 -5.58
CA LEU A 209 2.43 5.70 -6.16
C LEU A 209 1.96 6.54 -7.35
N GLY A 210 1.04 6.02 -8.17
CA GLY A 210 0.52 6.73 -9.34
C GLY A 210 -0.55 7.79 -9.04
N LEU A 211 -0.97 7.95 -7.78
CA LEU A 211 -1.93 9.00 -7.41
C LEU A 211 -1.27 10.38 -7.47
N PRO A 212 -1.90 11.38 -8.13
CA PRO A 212 -1.33 12.73 -8.23
C PRO A 212 -1.00 13.35 -6.87
N ALA A 213 -1.86 13.17 -5.87
CA ALA A 213 -1.63 13.65 -4.50
C ALA A 213 -0.39 13.03 -3.85
N ILE A 214 -0.11 11.75 -4.12
CA ILE A 214 1.08 11.05 -3.64
C ILE A 214 2.31 11.51 -4.42
N MET A 215 2.22 11.55 -5.75
CA MET A 215 3.34 11.92 -6.62
C MET A 215 3.94 13.29 -6.26
N ARG A 216 3.10 14.29 -5.93
CA ARG A 216 3.57 15.61 -5.51
C ARG A 216 4.31 15.63 -4.16
N LYS A 217 4.17 14.56 -3.37
CA LYS A 217 4.81 14.43 -2.04
C LYS A 217 6.07 13.56 -2.06
N LEU A 218 6.38 12.93 -3.21
CA LEU A 218 7.52 12.01 -3.32
C LEU A 218 8.87 12.76 -3.17
N ASP A 219 9.85 12.03 -2.65
CA ASP A 219 11.23 12.43 -2.59
C ASP A 219 12.13 11.27 -3.08
N PRO A 220 12.76 11.38 -4.26
CA PRO A 220 12.82 12.60 -5.09
C PRO A 220 11.51 12.97 -5.77
N GLU A 221 11.34 14.27 -5.99
CA GLU A 221 10.20 14.80 -6.72
C GLU A 221 10.19 14.28 -8.18
N PRO A 222 9.06 13.80 -8.70
CA PRO A 222 8.93 13.40 -10.08
C PRO A 222 9.21 14.54 -11.06
N VAL A 223 9.95 14.26 -12.13
CA VAL A 223 10.24 15.22 -13.20
C VAL A 223 9.22 15.05 -14.32
N ASP A 224 8.56 16.13 -14.74
CA ASP A 224 7.51 16.10 -15.77
C ASP A 224 6.43 15.04 -15.52
N GLY A 225 6.04 14.87 -14.26
CA GLY A 225 5.05 13.89 -13.84
C GLY A 225 5.54 12.43 -13.90
N ARG A 226 6.85 12.20 -13.99
CA ARG A 226 7.45 10.87 -14.04
C ARG A 226 8.46 10.67 -12.92
N GLY A 227 8.26 9.61 -12.16
CA GLY A 227 9.24 9.14 -11.17
C GLY A 227 10.34 8.31 -11.84
N ALA A 228 11.56 8.41 -11.31
CA ALA A 228 12.68 7.60 -11.74
C ALA A 228 12.65 6.20 -11.09
N ARG A 229 13.37 5.23 -11.67
CA ARG A 229 13.69 3.97 -10.99
C ARG A 229 14.74 4.25 -9.89
N PRO A 230 14.57 3.72 -8.68
CA PRO A 230 15.64 3.81 -7.69
C PRO A 230 16.95 3.17 -8.22
N PRO A 231 18.12 3.83 -8.05
CA PRO A 231 19.35 3.44 -8.75
C PRO A 231 19.82 2.00 -8.50
N GLY A 232 19.60 1.47 -7.29
CA GLY A 232 19.98 0.10 -6.92
C GLY A 232 18.97 -0.98 -7.33
N VAL A 233 17.86 -0.64 -7.98
CA VAL A 233 16.79 -1.60 -8.33
C VAL A 233 16.96 -2.13 -9.74
N ARG A 234 17.17 -3.46 -9.86
CA ARG A 234 17.32 -4.14 -11.17
C ARG A 234 15.97 -4.37 -11.84
N HIS A 235 15.04 -4.96 -11.11
CA HIS A 235 13.70 -5.26 -11.60
C HIS A 235 12.63 -4.64 -10.70
N TRP A 236 11.62 -4.04 -11.30
CA TRP A 236 10.48 -3.50 -10.61
C TRP A 236 9.19 -4.11 -11.18
N VAL A 237 8.49 -4.88 -10.37
CA VAL A 237 7.20 -5.47 -10.70
C VAL A 237 6.12 -4.80 -9.88
N ASN A 238 5.01 -4.43 -10.50
CA ASN A 238 3.84 -3.89 -9.81
C ASN A 238 2.66 -4.85 -9.95
N ILE A 239 2.01 -5.17 -8.84
CA ILE A 239 0.81 -6.00 -8.81
C ILE A 239 -0.33 -5.22 -8.16
N ALA A 240 -1.46 -5.15 -8.85
CA ALA A 240 -2.67 -4.53 -8.34
C ALA A 240 -3.89 -5.42 -8.59
N ASP A 241 -4.80 -5.46 -7.63
CA ASP A 241 -6.06 -6.16 -7.76
C ASP A 241 -7.06 -5.33 -8.58
N VAL A 242 -7.90 -6.01 -9.36
CA VAL A 242 -8.94 -5.34 -10.18
C VAL A 242 -9.98 -4.61 -9.34
N GLY A 243 -10.21 -5.09 -8.12
CA GLY A 243 -11.16 -4.53 -7.15
C GLY A 243 -10.53 -3.55 -6.16
N ASP A 244 -9.19 -3.45 -6.13
CA ASP A 244 -8.51 -2.54 -5.21
C ASP A 244 -8.74 -1.08 -5.61
N LEU A 245 -9.54 -0.40 -4.79
CA LEU A 245 -9.92 0.98 -5.03
C LEU A 245 -8.86 1.99 -4.55
N LEU A 246 -7.83 1.54 -3.82
CA LEU A 246 -6.72 2.39 -3.38
C LEU A 246 -5.54 2.35 -4.33
N ALA A 247 -5.37 1.24 -5.06
CA ALA A 247 -4.34 1.09 -6.09
C ALA A 247 -4.82 1.70 -7.42
N VAL A 248 -4.94 3.01 -7.49
CA VAL A 248 -5.33 3.73 -8.71
C VAL A 248 -4.33 4.84 -9.04
N PRO A 249 -3.88 4.94 -10.30
CA PRO A 249 -4.08 3.97 -11.38
C PRO A 249 -3.43 2.61 -11.03
N ARG A 250 -4.03 1.51 -11.46
CA ARG A 250 -3.49 0.17 -11.18
C ARG A 250 -2.13 -0.07 -11.83
N GLU A 251 -2.00 0.41 -13.05
CA GLU A 251 -0.76 0.33 -13.82
C GLU A 251 0.11 1.56 -13.57
N LEU A 252 1.30 1.34 -13.03
CA LEU A 252 2.24 2.41 -12.75
C LEU A 252 3.09 2.82 -13.96
N GLY A 253 3.12 2.01 -15.02
CA GLY A 253 4.00 2.20 -16.19
C GLY A 253 3.84 3.53 -16.94
N GLY A 254 2.72 4.22 -16.77
CA GLY A 254 2.52 5.57 -17.30
C GLY A 254 3.35 6.65 -16.59
N ALA A 255 3.67 6.43 -15.30
CA ALA A 255 4.35 7.40 -14.45
C ALA A 255 5.71 6.90 -13.92
N PHE A 256 5.95 5.59 -13.87
CA PHE A 256 7.16 4.99 -13.35
C PHE A 256 7.71 3.92 -14.29
N PRO A 257 9.05 3.73 -14.37
CA PRO A 257 9.68 2.73 -15.24
C PRO A 257 9.62 1.33 -14.62
N VAL A 258 8.40 0.81 -14.37
CA VAL A 258 8.18 -0.59 -13.97
C VAL A 258 8.40 -1.51 -15.16
N ASP A 259 9.01 -2.67 -14.93
CA ASP A 259 9.30 -3.63 -16.00
C ASP A 259 8.07 -4.47 -16.34
N MET A 260 7.24 -4.75 -15.33
CA MET A 260 6.05 -5.57 -15.49
C MET A 260 4.93 -5.12 -14.57
N HIS A 261 3.72 -5.16 -15.10
CA HIS A 261 2.50 -5.07 -14.32
C HIS A 261 1.76 -6.40 -14.38
N ALA A 262 1.28 -6.89 -13.23
CA ALA A 262 0.41 -8.05 -13.15
C ALA A 262 -0.86 -7.72 -12.36
N THR A 263 -1.94 -8.40 -12.73
CA THR A 263 -3.23 -8.26 -12.07
C THR A 263 -3.44 -9.42 -11.10
N ALA A 264 -3.83 -9.09 -9.87
CA ALA A 264 -4.27 -10.05 -8.87
C ALA A 264 -5.79 -10.05 -8.74
N ASP A 265 -6.34 -11.13 -8.17
CA ASP A 265 -7.69 -11.19 -7.62
C ASP A 265 -7.56 -11.62 -6.15
N ILE A 266 -7.74 -10.67 -5.24
CA ILE A 266 -7.66 -10.91 -3.80
C ILE A 266 -9.03 -10.93 -3.13
N GLY A 267 -10.08 -10.76 -3.94
CA GLY A 267 -11.48 -10.84 -3.53
C GLY A 267 -12.12 -9.51 -3.16
N LEU A 268 -13.41 -9.41 -3.43
CA LEU A 268 -14.20 -8.17 -3.30
C LEU A 268 -14.23 -7.60 -1.86
N PHE A 269 -14.19 -8.48 -0.85
CA PHE A 269 -14.31 -8.09 0.55
C PHE A 269 -12.97 -7.96 1.30
N ASP A 270 -11.86 -8.19 0.60
CA ASP A 270 -10.48 -8.01 1.08
C ASP A 270 -9.68 -7.11 0.13
N PRO A 271 -10.22 -5.94 -0.24
CA PRO A 271 -9.82 -5.24 -1.46
C PRO A 271 -8.43 -4.63 -1.41
N HIS A 272 -7.77 -4.61 -0.25
CA HIS A 272 -6.49 -3.89 -0.07
C HIS A 272 -5.64 -4.46 1.05
N THR A 273 -5.60 -5.79 1.26
CA THR A 273 -4.77 -6.34 2.34
C THR A 273 -3.47 -6.92 1.83
N LEU A 274 -2.38 -6.68 2.56
CA LEU A 274 -1.08 -7.32 2.32
C LEU A 274 -1.24 -8.85 2.26
N GLY A 275 -2.04 -9.43 3.18
CA GLY A 275 -2.26 -10.87 3.24
C GLY A 275 -2.95 -11.44 2.00
N GLY A 276 -3.89 -10.71 1.41
CA GLY A 276 -4.54 -11.06 0.15
C GLY A 276 -3.55 -11.06 -1.00
N TYR A 277 -2.79 -9.98 -1.14
CA TYR A 277 -1.75 -9.88 -2.17
C TYR A 277 -0.67 -10.96 -2.04
N LEU A 278 -0.18 -11.24 -0.82
CA LEU A 278 0.83 -12.27 -0.60
C LEU A 278 0.33 -13.70 -0.91
N ALA A 279 -0.97 -13.94 -0.73
CA ALA A 279 -1.61 -15.22 -1.05
C ALA A 279 -1.97 -15.35 -2.54
N ALA A 280 -1.84 -14.30 -3.34
CA ALA A 280 -2.17 -14.32 -4.75
C ALA A 280 -1.07 -14.97 -5.60
N GLY A 281 -1.48 -15.77 -6.60
CA GLY A 281 -0.56 -16.45 -7.52
C GLY A 281 0.45 -15.54 -8.22
N PRO A 282 0.06 -14.36 -8.75
CA PRO A 282 1.01 -13.42 -9.38
C PRO A 282 2.15 -12.99 -8.46
N THR A 283 1.89 -12.76 -7.17
CA THR A 283 2.93 -12.44 -6.18
C THR A 283 3.92 -13.61 -6.01
N ALA A 284 3.40 -14.82 -5.87
CA ALA A 284 4.23 -16.01 -5.77
C ALA A 284 5.07 -16.24 -7.04
N ALA A 285 4.49 -16.05 -8.21
CA ALA A 285 5.20 -16.18 -9.49
C ALA A 285 6.32 -15.15 -9.64
N ALA A 286 6.10 -13.90 -9.22
CA ALA A 286 7.13 -12.86 -9.24
C ALA A 286 8.28 -13.13 -8.26
N LEU A 287 7.99 -13.76 -7.12
CA LEU A 287 8.99 -14.05 -6.08
C LEU A 287 9.75 -15.35 -6.33
N ALA A 288 9.15 -16.35 -6.97
CA ALA A 288 9.72 -17.69 -7.12
C ALA A 288 11.16 -17.72 -7.68
N PRO A 289 11.54 -16.91 -8.70
CA PRO A 289 12.92 -16.88 -9.21
C PRO A 289 13.95 -16.44 -8.17
N HIS A 290 13.53 -15.70 -7.13
CA HIS A 290 14.38 -15.11 -6.10
C HIS A 290 14.37 -15.91 -4.78
N CYS A 291 13.65 -17.03 -4.72
CA CYS A 291 13.56 -17.85 -3.50
C CYS A 291 14.65 -18.92 -3.39
N ALA A 292 15.34 -19.26 -4.48
CA ALA A 292 16.28 -20.38 -4.55
C ALA A 292 17.74 -20.00 -4.21
N ASP A 293 18.07 -18.71 -4.15
CA ASP A 293 19.43 -18.19 -3.92
C ASP A 293 19.77 -17.98 -2.42
#